data_833025f3a1be9771ed358557c58a6a93
#
_entry.id   833025f3a1be9771ed358557c58a6a93
#
_cell.length_a   1.000
_cell.length_b   1.000
_cell.length_c   1.000
_cell.angle_alpha   90.00
_cell.angle_beta   90.00
_cell.angle_gamma   90.00
#
_symmetry.space_group_name_H-M   'P 1'
#
loop_
_entity.id
_entity.type
_entity.pdbx_description
1 polymer ?
#
loop_
_entity_poly.entity_id
_entity_poly.type
_entity_poly.pdbx_seq_one_letter_code
_entity_poly.pdbx_strand_id
1 'polypeptide(L)'
;MIFSLDDGVESASDRAALASAPPLPIVAAGVHTRSSFVRQRPGQAGVQLAVHPLAARSLFGLPAAELSVTDYDGRQVLDRRATTIQQQLTGCQDWGHAFTLLGGHLARSLDRHHLVDVRSELRHAWSLLETSGGLRPIAEVAAQVGLTPRHLGTLFTREIGQSPKAVAQLIRFQRSVGLIRSSVSRTGRVDLAGVAARAGYADQSHLTHDFVERVGVPPSRWVVEEFRNLQDHGAPPEA
;
A
#
# COMPACT_ATOMS: atom_id res chain seq x y z
N MET A 1 0.70 1.99 6.51
CA MET A 1 1.15 2.31 7.88
C MET A 1 0.56 1.29 8.83
N ILE A 2 1.31 0.85 9.84
CA ILE A 2 0.83 -0.09 10.87
C ILE A 2 1.13 0.52 12.24
N PHE A 3 0.14 0.53 13.13
CA PHE A 3 0.30 0.78 14.56
C PHE A 3 0.24 -0.55 15.28
N SER A 4 1.33 -0.95 15.95
CA SER A 4 1.32 -2.13 16.80
C SER A 4 0.56 -1.84 18.10
N LEU A 5 -0.20 -2.82 18.58
CA LEU A 5 -0.87 -2.78 19.87
C LEU A 5 -0.12 -3.61 20.92
N ASP A 6 1.00 -4.19 20.53
CA ASP A 6 1.86 -5.06 21.36
C ASP A 6 3.35 -4.72 21.19
N ASP A 7 4.22 -5.74 21.19
CA ASP A 7 5.68 -5.62 21.19
C ASP A 7 6.30 -4.99 19.92
N GLY A 8 5.49 -4.61 18.94
CA GLY A 8 5.95 -4.01 17.69
C GLY A 8 5.93 -4.98 16.51
N VAL A 9 6.14 -4.44 15.32
CA VAL A 9 6.10 -5.16 14.04
C VAL A 9 7.50 -5.21 13.45
N GLU A 10 8.02 -6.39 13.18
CA GLU A 10 9.27 -6.59 12.45
C GLU A 10 8.97 -6.52 10.95
N SER A 11 9.63 -5.61 10.25
CA SER A 11 9.44 -5.42 8.80
C SER A 11 10.76 -5.13 8.09
N ALA A 12 10.90 -5.62 6.85
CA ALA A 12 12.09 -5.43 6.05
C ALA A 12 11.78 -5.45 4.54
N SER A 13 12.70 -4.91 3.74
CA SER A 13 12.61 -4.91 2.27
C SER A 13 12.87 -6.28 1.66
N ASP A 14 13.53 -7.18 2.38
CA ASP A 14 13.83 -8.54 1.95
C ASP A 14 13.77 -9.52 3.12
N ARG A 15 13.69 -10.82 2.78
CA ARG A 15 13.53 -11.89 3.78
C ARG A 15 14.78 -12.10 4.65
N ALA A 16 15.98 -11.83 4.14
CA ALA A 16 17.21 -11.98 4.92
C ALA A 16 17.30 -10.87 5.97
N ALA A 17 17.02 -9.63 5.59
CA ALA A 17 16.99 -8.49 6.51
C ALA A 17 15.91 -8.63 7.59
N LEU A 18 14.78 -9.33 7.30
CA LEU A 18 13.74 -9.58 8.29
C LEU A 18 14.22 -10.38 9.50
N ALA A 19 15.26 -11.21 9.33
CA ALA A 19 15.80 -12.03 10.44
C ALA A 19 16.38 -11.18 11.58
N SER A 20 16.88 -9.99 11.27
CA SER A 20 17.49 -9.03 12.22
C SER A 20 16.70 -7.72 12.35
N ALA A 21 15.51 -7.63 11.77
CA ALA A 21 14.69 -6.44 11.85
C ALA A 21 14.23 -6.17 13.29
N PRO A 22 14.40 -4.96 13.81
CA PRO A 22 13.89 -4.63 15.13
C PRO A 22 12.36 -4.53 15.11
N PRO A 23 11.68 -4.81 16.23
CA PRO A 23 10.25 -4.56 16.35
C PRO A 23 10.00 -3.05 16.41
N LEU A 24 9.10 -2.56 15.57
CA LEU A 24 8.72 -1.16 15.46
C LEU A 24 7.30 -0.94 15.96
N PRO A 25 7.06 0.00 16.87
CA PRO A 25 5.71 0.31 17.36
C PRO A 25 4.84 0.97 16.27
N ILE A 26 5.48 1.68 15.34
CA ILE A 26 4.84 2.29 14.17
C ILE A 26 5.66 1.95 12.94
N VAL A 27 5.03 1.27 11.98
CA VAL A 27 5.61 1.04 10.65
C VAL A 27 4.97 2.02 9.68
N ALA A 28 5.77 2.87 9.06
CA ALA A 28 5.33 3.77 7.99
C ALA A 28 6.15 3.50 6.74
N ALA A 29 5.47 3.37 5.61
CA ALA A 29 6.11 3.04 4.36
C ALA A 29 5.52 3.84 3.20
N GLY A 30 6.36 4.28 2.29
CA GLY A 30 6.02 4.94 1.05
C GLY A 30 5.43 3.98 0.01
N VAL A 31 5.31 4.46 -1.24
CA VAL A 31 4.78 3.65 -2.33
C VAL A 31 5.84 2.67 -2.82
N HIS A 32 5.65 1.40 -2.49
CA HIS A 32 6.55 0.33 -2.93
C HIS A 32 6.24 -0.16 -4.34
N THR A 33 7.28 -0.49 -5.09
CA THR A 33 7.16 -1.20 -6.37
C THR A 33 7.41 -2.71 -6.23
N ARG A 34 7.90 -3.15 -5.07
CA ARG A 34 8.14 -4.54 -4.69
C ARG A 34 7.54 -4.84 -3.33
N SER A 35 7.29 -6.09 -3.03
CA SER A 35 6.81 -6.53 -1.72
C SER A 35 7.83 -6.25 -0.63
N SER A 36 7.34 -5.85 0.53
CA SER A 36 8.06 -5.88 1.80
C SER A 36 7.61 -7.10 2.61
N PHE A 37 8.43 -7.49 3.56
CA PHE A 37 8.18 -8.65 4.40
C PHE A 37 7.86 -8.17 5.82
N VAL A 38 6.85 -8.77 6.41
CA VAL A 38 6.44 -8.51 7.79
C VAL A 38 6.38 -9.84 8.51
N ARG A 39 6.98 -9.91 9.70
CA ARG A 39 6.83 -11.09 10.55
C ARG A 39 5.57 -10.94 11.38
N GLN A 40 4.66 -11.87 11.23
CA GLN A 40 3.47 -12.00 12.07
C GLN A 40 3.69 -13.14 13.09
N ARG A 41 3.37 -12.86 14.34
CA ARG A 41 3.43 -13.83 15.43
C ARG A 41 2.01 -14.17 15.87
N PRO A 42 1.74 -15.42 16.30
CA PRO A 42 0.44 -15.76 16.88
C PRO A 42 0.08 -14.81 18.03
N GLY A 43 -1.16 -14.31 18.03
CA GLY A 43 -1.62 -13.35 19.05
C GLY A 43 -1.22 -11.89 18.84
N GLN A 44 -0.37 -11.59 17.86
CA GLN A 44 0.03 -10.23 17.56
C GLN A 44 -1.15 -9.39 17.08
N ALA A 45 -1.32 -8.20 17.63
CA ALA A 45 -2.38 -7.27 17.31
C ALA A 45 -1.83 -5.94 16.76
N GLY A 46 -2.55 -5.36 15.80
CA GLY A 46 -2.19 -4.06 15.24
C GLY A 46 -3.28 -3.48 14.34
N VAL A 47 -3.23 -2.18 14.12
CA VAL A 47 -4.11 -1.50 13.16
C VAL A 47 -3.32 -1.14 11.92
N GLN A 48 -3.72 -1.68 10.78
CA GLN A 48 -3.16 -1.33 9.49
C GLN A 48 -4.02 -0.27 8.79
N LEU A 49 -3.38 0.83 8.40
CA LEU A 49 -3.97 1.89 7.60
C LEU A 49 -3.43 1.84 6.16
N ALA A 50 -4.33 1.67 5.20
CA ALA A 50 -4.05 1.94 3.80
C ALA A 50 -4.34 3.42 3.53
N VAL A 51 -3.29 4.20 3.30
CA VAL A 51 -3.39 5.64 3.03
C VAL A 51 -3.17 5.89 1.55
N HIS A 52 -4.09 6.64 0.94
CA HIS A 52 -3.90 7.08 -0.44
C HIS A 52 -2.66 8.00 -0.51
N PRO A 53 -1.71 7.80 -1.44
CA PRO A 53 -0.45 8.57 -1.46
C PRO A 53 -0.66 10.09 -1.51
N LEU A 54 -1.68 10.56 -2.23
CA LEU A 54 -2.00 11.99 -2.30
C LEU A 54 -2.63 12.55 -1.00
N ALA A 55 -3.03 11.70 -0.06
CA ALA A 55 -3.54 12.13 1.25
C ALA A 55 -2.43 12.27 2.30
N ALA A 56 -1.20 11.86 1.99
CA ALA A 56 -0.10 11.89 2.96
C ALA A 56 0.15 13.30 3.52
N ARG A 57 0.15 14.33 2.66
CA ARG A 57 0.31 15.72 3.12
C ARG A 57 -0.79 16.18 4.07
N SER A 58 -2.04 15.88 3.75
CA SER A 58 -3.18 16.29 4.58
C SER A 58 -3.24 15.51 5.89
N LEU A 59 -2.74 14.28 5.93
CA LEU A 59 -2.76 13.45 7.14
C LEU A 59 -1.49 13.59 7.99
N PHE A 60 -0.33 13.75 7.36
CA PHE A 60 0.97 13.67 8.06
C PHE A 60 1.81 14.94 7.91
N GLY A 61 1.39 15.91 7.10
CA GLY A 61 2.12 17.15 6.84
C GLY A 61 3.31 17.00 5.89
N LEU A 62 3.54 15.80 5.32
CA LEU A 62 4.65 15.49 4.42
C LEU A 62 4.17 14.71 3.20
N PRO A 63 4.86 14.81 2.04
CA PRO A 63 4.51 14.02 0.86
C PRO A 63 4.83 12.54 1.08
N ALA A 64 4.10 11.64 0.40
CA ALA A 64 4.38 10.21 0.44
C ALA A 64 5.81 9.87 0.00
N ALA A 65 6.45 10.72 -0.79
CA ALA A 65 7.83 10.59 -1.23
C ALA A 65 8.86 10.63 -0.08
N GLU A 66 8.53 11.23 1.05
CA GLU A 66 9.41 11.27 2.23
C GLU A 66 9.31 10.00 3.10
N LEU A 67 8.29 9.16 2.86
CA LEU A 67 8.19 7.87 3.51
C LEU A 67 9.16 6.89 2.84
N SER A 68 10.05 6.31 3.62
CA SER A 68 11.02 5.32 3.13
C SER A 68 10.33 4.07 2.60
N VAL A 69 11.01 3.39 1.68
CA VAL A 69 10.65 2.05 1.20
C VAL A 69 11.60 0.96 1.73
N THR A 70 12.55 1.33 2.56
CA THR A 70 13.57 0.44 3.15
C THR A 70 13.69 0.59 4.66
N ASP A 71 13.54 1.81 5.19
CA ASP A 71 13.48 2.09 6.63
C ASP A 71 12.03 2.40 6.99
N TYR A 72 11.44 1.55 7.80
CA TYR A 72 10.00 1.58 8.10
C TYR A 72 9.68 2.18 9.46
N ASP A 73 10.66 2.72 10.22
CA ASP A 73 10.38 3.33 11.51
C ASP A 73 9.59 4.64 11.37
N GLY A 74 8.28 4.54 11.55
CA GLY A 74 7.37 5.67 11.45
C GLY A 74 7.66 6.80 12.44
N ARG A 75 8.38 6.56 13.53
CA ARG A 75 8.75 7.60 14.52
C ARG A 75 9.78 8.59 13.97
N GLN A 76 10.51 8.22 12.93
CA GLN A 76 11.53 9.09 12.33
C GLN A 76 10.90 10.16 11.41
N VAL A 77 9.73 9.87 10.83
CA VAL A 77 9.09 10.74 9.83
C VAL A 77 7.77 11.33 10.30
N LEU A 78 7.09 10.67 11.24
CA LEU A 78 5.84 11.16 11.80
C LEU A 78 6.08 12.00 13.06
N ASP A 79 5.18 12.93 13.35
CA ASP A 79 5.27 13.77 14.53
C ASP A 79 5.05 12.97 15.84
N ARG A 80 5.35 13.60 16.99
CA ARG A 80 5.17 12.99 18.32
C ARG A 80 3.73 12.54 18.60
N ARG A 81 2.74 13.09 17.88
CA ARG A 81 1.32 12.70 18.04
C ARG A 81 1.07 11.29 17.53
N ALA A 82 1.81 10.83 16.52
CA ALA A 82 1.75 9.44 16.06
C ALA A 82 2.22 8.47 17.16
N THR A 83 3.27 8.82 17.90
CA THR A 83 3.70 8.04 19.08
C THR A 83 2.67 8.08 20.20
N THR A 84 2.07 9.24 20.46
CA THR A 84 1.02 9.36 21.48
C THR A 84 -0.21 8.52 21.15
N ILE A 85 -0.69 8.56 19.90
CA ILE A 85 -1.84 7.73 19.50
C ILE A 85 -1.50 6.24 19.56
N GLN A 86 -0.29 5.83 19.17
CA GLN A 86 0.14 4.43 19.27
C GLN A 86 0.12 3.95 20.73
N GLN A 87 0.64 4.74 21.67
CA GLN A 87 0.58 4.43 23.11
C GLN A 87 -0.85 4.32 23.64
N GLN A 88 -1.76 5.20 23.19
CA GLN A 88 -3.17 5.13 23.55
C GLN A 88 -3.83 3.87 22.98
N LEU A 89 -3.50 3.49 21.73
CA LEU A 89 -4.01 2.28 21.09
C LEU A 89 -3.58 1.01 21.84
N THR A 90 -2.34 0.95 22.33
CA THR A 90 -1.84 -0.19 23.12
C THR A 90 -2.64 -0.40 24.41
N GLY A 91 -3.24 0.67 24.98
CA GLY A 91 -4.11 0.58 26.16
C GLY A 91 -5.57 0.24 25.87
N CYS A 92 -5.97 0.08 24.60
CA CYS A 92 -7.37 -0.20 24.27
C CYS A 92 -7.78 -1.63 24.59
N GLN A 93 -8.94 -1.77 25.23
CA GLN A 93 -9.53 -3.07 25.58
C GLN A 93 -10.34 -3.68 24.43
N ASP A 94 -10.81 -2.86 23.49
CA ASP A 94 -11.65 -3.27 22.38
C ASP A 94 -11.35 -2.50 21.08
N TRP A 95 -11.71 -3.09 19.96
CA TRP A 95 -11.48 -2.53 18.63
C TRP A 95 -12.32 -1.28 18.33
N GLY A 96 -13.53 -1.17 18.89
CA GLY A 96 -14.40 0.00 18.69
C GLY A 96 -13.76 1.26 19.28
N HIS A 97 -13.21 1.14 20.48
CA HIS A 97 -12.46 2.22 21.12
C HIS A 97 -11.18 2.57 20.33
N ALA A 98 -10.42 1.57 19.90
CA ALA A 98 -9.20 1.77 19.10
C ALA A 98 -9.50 2.52 17.79
N PHE A 99 -10.53 2.12 17.05
CA PHE A 99 -10.91 2.80 15.82
C PHE A 99 -11.45 4.22 16.06
N THR A 100 -12.17 4.45 17.16
CA THR A 100 -12.65 5.79 17.55
C THR A 100 -11.48 6.73 17.84
N LEU A 101 -10.49 6.28 18.62
CA LEU A 101 -9.28 7.04 18.90
C LEU A 101 -8.50 7.38 17.64
N LEU A 102 -8.27 6.39 16.80
CA LEU A 102 -7.53 6.56 15.55
C LEU A 102 -8.27 7.49 14.58
N GLY A 103 -9.58 7.30 14.41
CA GLY A 103 -10.43 8.19 13.60
C GLY A 103 -10.38 9.64 14.06
N GLY A 104 -10.48 9.88 15.37
CA GLY A 104 -10.34 11.21 15.96
C GLY A 104 -8.93 11.80 15.75
N HIS A 105 -7.88 10.98 15.81
CA HIS A 105 -6.51 11.42 15.51
C HIS A 105 -6.37 11.86 14.05
N LEU A 106 -6.86 11.07 13.12
CA LEU A 106 -6.81 11.36 11.68
C LEU A 106 -7.60 12.60 11.31
N ALA A 107 -8.82 12.76 11.89
CA ALA A 107 -9.64 13.97 11.69
C ALA A 107 -8.90 15.22 12.15
N ARG A 108 -8.34 15.23 13.35
CA ARG A 108 -7.53 16.34 13.85
C ARG A 108 -6.27 16.60 13.01
N SER A 109 -5.71 15.56 12.37
CA SER A 109 -4.58 15.75 11.45
C SER A 109 -5.02 16.45 10.17
N LEU A 110 -6.15 16.06 9.60
CA LEU A 110 -6.74 16.73 8.43
C LEU A 110 -7.02 18.22 8.72
N ASP A 111 -7.60 18.54 9.89
CA ASP A 111 -7.87 19.92 10.29
C ASP A 111 -6.59 20.77 10.39
N ARG A 112 -5.50 20.18 10.89
CA ARG A 112 -4.21 20.89 11.01
C ARG A 112 -3.53 21.16 9.67
N HIS A 113 -3.67 20.25 8.72
CA HIS A 113 -2.97 20.30 7.45
C HIS A 113 -3.89 20.67 6.27
N HIS A 114 -5.09 21.17 6.55
CA HIS A 114 -6.11 21.47 5.53
C HIS A 114 -5.64 22.45 4.44
N LEU A 115 -4.65 23.30 4.71
CA LEU A 115 -4.08 24.23 3.75
C LEU A 115 -2.97 23.63 2.86
N VAL A 116 -2.51 22.42 3.17
CA VAL A 116 -1.44 21.75 2.42
C VAL A 116 -2.07 20.84 1.39
N ASP A 117 -2.57 21.42 0.31
CA ASP A 117 -3.22 20.65 -0.75
C ASP A 117 -2.23 20.20 -1.85
N VAL A 118 -2.52 19.05 -2.40
CA VAL A 118 -1.82 18.52 -3.57
C VAL A 118 -2.34 19.26 -4.82
N ARG A 119 -1.46 19.60 -5.74
CA ARG A 119 -1.81 20.28 -6.98
C ARG A 119 -2.93 19.54 -7.74
N SER A 120 -3.89 20.31 -8.25
CA SER A 120 -5.04 19.77 -8.97
C SER A 120 -4.65 18.93 -10.19
N GLU A 121 -3.57 19.32 -10.89
CA GLU A 121 -3.05 18.58 -12.04
C GLU A 121 -2.56 17.19 -11.64
N LEU A 122 -1.94 17.06 -10.46
CA LEU A 122 -1.47 15.75 -9.96
C LEU A 122 -2.65 14.85 -9.57
N ARG A 123 -3.67 15.40 -8.88
CA ARG A 123 -4.91 14.66 -8.56
C ARG A 123 -5.62 14.18 -9.83
N HIS A 124 -5.75 15.07 -10.81
CA HIS A 124 -6.38 14.71 -12.08
C HIS A 124 -5.58 13.65 -12.82
N ALA A 125 -4.24 13.80 -12.92
CA ALA A 125 -3.39 12.78 -13.54
C ALA A 125 -3.50 11.42 -12.84
N TRP A 126 -3.55 11.39 -11.50
CA TRP A 126 -3.76 10.17 -10.73
C TRP A 126 -5.10 9.52 -11.07
N SER A 127 -6.18 10.29 -11.07
CA SER A 127 -7.53 9.81 -11.44
C SER A 127 -7.57 9.23 -12.86
N LEU A 128 -6.86 9.84 -13.81
CA LEU A 128 -6.76 9.32 -15.18
C LEU A 128 -6.02 7.97 -15.25
N LEU A 129 -4.98 7.80 -14.43
CA LEU A 129 -4.27 6.51 -14.32
C LEU A 129 -5.16 5.44 -13.68
N GLU A 130 -5.87 5.76 -12.59
CA GLU A 130 -6.77 4.82 -11.92
C GLU A 130 -7.93 4.39 -12.82
N THR A 131 -8.64 5.34 -13.41
CA THR A 131 -9.80 5.05 -14.28
C THR A 131 -9.43 4.25 -15.51
N SER A 132 -8.22 4.43 -16.05
CA SER A 132 -7.71 3.63 -17.15
C SER A 132 -7.14 2.27 -16.69
N GLY A 133 -7.07 1.99 -15.38
CA GLY A 133 -6.37 0.81 -14.86
C GLY A 133 -4.87 0.79 -15.16
N GLY A 134 -4.25 1.98 -15.27
CA GLY A 134 -2.83 2.13 -15.59
C GLY A 134 -2.48 1.91 -17.07
N LEU A 135 -3.48 1.91 -17.97
CA LEU A 135 -3.27 1.60 -19.40
C LEU A 135 -3.06 2.85 -20.26
N ARG A 136 -3.46 4.03 -19.78
CA ARG A 136 -3.34 5.27 -20.55
C ARG A 136 -1.86 5.67 -20.70
N PRO A 137 -1.41 6.02 -21.93
CA PRO A 137 -0.06 6.52 -22.17
C PRO A 137 0.24 7.77 -21.33
N ILE A 138 1.40 7.83 -20.70
CA ILE A 138 1.78 8.96 -19.81
C ILE A 138 1.81 10.29 -20.56
N ALA A 139 2.15 10.28 -21.86
CA ALA A 139 2.11 11.49 -22.69
C ALA A 139 0.69 12.06 -22.82
N GLU A 140 -0.33 11.19 -22.96
CA GLU A 140 -1.73 11.59 -23.01
C GLU A 140 -2.22 12.11 -21.65
N VAL A 141 -1.85 11.43 -20.57
CA VAL A 141 -2.16 11.90 -19.21
C VAL A 141 -1.59 13.30 -18.98
N ALA A 142 -0.31 13.51 -19.33
CA ALA A 142 0.34 14.80 -19.20
C ALA A 142 -0.38 15.89 -20.03
N ALA A 143 -0.70 15.61 -21.28
CA ALA A 143 -1.41 16.55 -22.15
C ALA A 143 -2.78 16.94 -21.59
N GLN A 144 -3.55 15.97 -21.05
CA GLN A 144 -4.88 16.24 -20.50
C GLN A 144 -4.85 17.12 -19.24
N VAL A 145 -3.76 17.09 -18.48
CA VAL A 145 -3.60 17.95 -17.29
C VAL A 145 -2.81 19.23 -17.60
N GLY A 146 -2.53 19.53 -18.88
CA GLY A 146 -1.83 20.74 -19.31
C GLY A 146 -0.33 20.75 -18.98
N LEU A 147 0.30 19.58 -18.82
CA LEU A 147 1.71 19.45 -18.47
C LEU A 147 2.50 18.71 -19.55
N THR A 148 3.82 18.92 -19.54
CA THR A 148 4.73 18.04 -20.29
C THR A 148 4.95 16.73 -19.51
N PRO A 149 5.27 15.61 -20.19
CA PRO A 149 5.60 14.35 -19.51
C PRO A 149 6.74 14.49 -18.50
N ARG A 150 7.75 15.33 -18.79
CA ARG A 150 8.85 15.61 -17.89
C ARG A 150 8.39 16.31 -16.60
N HIS A 151 7.55 17.35 -16.74
CA HIS A 151 7.03 18.10 -15.59
C HIS A 151 6.12 17.21 -14.73
N LEU A 152 5.24 16.42 -15.35
CA LEU A 152 4.41 15.43 -14.66
C LEU A 152 5.28 14.43 -13.89
N GLY A 153 6.37 13.93 -14.50
CA GLY A 153 7.35 13.07 -13.84
C GLY A 153 7.95 13.69 -12.58
N THR A 154 8.38 14.96 -12.67
CA THR A 154 8.91 15.69 -11.52
C THR A 154 7.89 15.81 -10.38
N LEU A 155 6.62 16.13 -10.70
CA LEU A 155 5.56 16.23 -9.70
C LEU A 155 5.28 14.88 -9.02
N PHE A 156 5.17 13.81 -9.79
CA PHE A 156 4.96 12.47 -9.25
C PHE A 156 6.11 12.04 -8.33
N THR A 157 7.35 12.21 -8.76
CA THR A 157 8.53 11.85 -7.95
C THR A 157 8.58 12.65 -6.65
N ARG A 158 8.28 13.97 -6.70
CA ARG A 158 8.30 14.84 -5.53
C ARG A 158 7.20 14.52 -4.53
N GLU A 159 6.00 14.18 -4.98
CA GLU A 159 4.84 14.00 -4.09
C GLU A 159 4.62 12.54 -3.68
N ILE A 160 4.97 11.59 -4.55
CA ILE A 160 4.65 10.17 -4.39
C ILE A 160 5.90 9.32 -4.18
N GLY A 161 7.07 9.79 -4.63
CA GLY A 161 8.32 9.04 -4.61
C GLY A 161 8.48 8.09 -5.80
N GLN A 162 7.52 8.07 -6.73
CA GLN A 162 7.51 7.18 -7.89
C GLN A 162 7.25 7.96 -9.17
N SER A 163 7.72 7.44 -10.32
CA SER A 163 7.37 8.00 -11.62
C SER A 163 5.90 7.71 -11.99
N PRO A 164 5.27 8.51 -12.86
CA PRO A 164 3.92 8.22 -13.36
C PRO A 164 3.82 6.84 -14.01
N LYS A 165 4.88 6.40 -14.71
CA LYS A 165 4.95 5.07 -15.32
C LYS A 165 4.96 3.95 -14.27
N ALA A 166 5.74 4.11 -13.19
CA ALA A 166 5.79 3.13 -12.09
C ALA A 166 4.43 3.04 -11.38
N VAL A 167 3.76 4.18 -11.14
CA VAL A 167 2.41 4.23 -10.57
C VAL A 167 1.40 3.54 -11.50
N ALA A 168 1.42 3.81 -12.79
CA ALA A 168 0.56 3.14 -13.77
C ALA A 168 0.75 1.61 -13.77
N GLN A 169 2.00 1.15 -13.70
CA GLN A 169 2.33 -0.28 -13.58
C GLN A 169 1.82 -0.88 -12.26
N LEU A 170 1.92 -0.16 -11.14
CA LEU A 170 1.38 -0.62 -9.86
C LEU A 170 -0.15 -0.74 -9.89
N ILE A 171 -0.85 0.24 -10.46
CA ILE A 171 -2.30 0.21 -10.62
C ILE A 171 -2.71 -1.01 -11.46
N ARG A 172 -2.03 -1.26 -12.59
CA ARG A 172 -2.26 -2.43 -13.42
C ARG A 172 -2.03 -3.74 -12.67
N PHE A 173 -0.94 -3.81 -11.90
CA PHE A 173 -0.63 -4.97 -11.07
C PHE A 173 -1.70 -5.20 -10.01
N GLN A 174 -2.10 -4.19 -9.25
CA GLN A 174 -3.17 -4.28 -8.24
C GLN A 174 -4.50 -4.75 -8.85
N ARG A 175 -4.82 -4.27 -10.06
CA ARG A 175 -5.98 -4.74 -10.82
C ARG A 175 -5.88 -6.24 -11.11
N SER A 176 -4.71 -6.75 -11.52
CA SER A 176 -4.52 -8.18 -11.77
C SER A 176 -4.68 -9.01 -10.50
N VAL A 177 -4.13 -8.56 -9.37
CA VAL A 177 -4.31 -9.18 -8.05
C VAL A 177 -5.78 -9.23 -7.66
N GLY A 178 -6.54 -8.13 -7.82
CA GLY A 178 -7.97 -8.09 -7.56
C GLY A 178 -8.77 -9.08 -8.43
N LEU A 179 -8.42 -9.20 -9.71
CA LEU A 179 -9.03 -10.17 -10.63
C LEU A 179 -8.75 -11.62 -10.21
N ILE A 180 -7.52 -11.92 -9.80
CA ILE A 180 -7.12 -13.25 -9.30
C ILE A 180 -7.93 -13.58 -8.04
N ARG A 181 -7.90 -12.71 -7.01
CA ARG A 181 -8.64 -12.91 -5.76
C ARG A 181 -10.13 -13.14 -6.01
N SER A 182 -10.75 -12.30 -6.81
CA SER A 182 -12.17 -12.43 -7.18
C SER A 182 -12.47 -13.74 -7.90
N SER A 183 -11.59 -14.22 -8.78
CA SER A 183 -11.76 -15.50 -9.48
C SER A 183 -11.66 -16.68 -8.52
N VAL A 184 -10.61 -16.71 -7.69
CA VAL A 184 -10.39 -17.77 -6.69
C VAL A 184 -11.55 -17.83 -5.68
N SER A 185 -12.01 -16.70 -5.15
CA SER A 185 -13.11 -16.65 -4.18
C SER A 185 -14.43 -17.14 -4.76
N ARG A 186 -14.68 -16.96 -6.07
CA ARG A 186 -15.94 -17.39 -6.71
C ARG A 186 -15.92 -18.82 -7.19
N THR A 187 -14.79 -19.30 -7.68
CA THR A 187 -14.73 -20.56 -8.45
C THR A 187 -13.67 -21.55 -7.95
N GLY A 188 -12.84 -21.16 -6.98
CA GLY A 188 -11.68 -21.92 -6.52
C GLY A 188 -10.57 -22.04 -7.57
N ARG A 189 -10.70 -21.38 -8.73
CA ARG A 189 -9.77 -21.48 -9.87
C ARG A 189 -9.47 -20.10 -10.45
N VAL A 190 -8.35 -19.98 -11.16
CA VAL A 190 -7.96 -18.77 -11.88
C VAL A 190 -7.50 -19.10 -13.30
N ASP A 191 -8.05 -18.38 -14.28
CA ASP A 191 -7.55 -18.29 -15.63
C ASP A 191 -6.55 -17.13 -15.73
N LEU A 192 -5.25 -17.44 -15.63
CA LEU A 192 -4.20 -16.43 -15.65
C LEU A 192 -4.05 -15.74 -17.01
N ALA A 193 -4.39 -16.42 -18.11
CA ALA A 193 -4.38 -15.82 -19.45
C ALA A 193 -5.51 -14.78 -19.57
N GLY A 194 -6.70 -15.13 -19.12
CA GLY A 194 -7.82 -14.21 -19.06
C GLY A 194 -7.59 -13.03 -18.10
N VAL A 195 -6.94 -13.26 -16.95
CA VAL A 195 -6.51 -12.18 -16.05
C VAL A 195 -5.51 -11.26 -16.74
N ALA A 196 -4.50 -11.80 -17.42
CA ALA A 196 -3.52 -11.00 -18.14
C ALA A 196 -4.18 -10.07 -19.18
N ALA A 197 -5.04 -10.62 -20.02
CA ALA A 197 -5.78 -9.86 -21.03
C ALA A 197 -6.64 -8.75 -20.38
N ARG A 198 -7.40 -9.06 -19.35
CA ARG A 198 -8.29 -8.09 -18.67
C ARG A 198 -7.52 -7.01 -17.90
N ALA A 199 -6.34 -7.32 -17.38
CA ALA A 199 -5.49 -6.37 -16.70
C ALA A 199 -4.60 -5.55 -17.66
N GLY A 200 -4.59 -5.88 -18.97
CA GLY A 200 -3.83 -5.15 -19.99
C GLY A 200 -2.37 -5.55 -20.08
N TYR A 201 -2.05 -6.81 -19.75
CA TYR A 201 -0.77 -7.43 -20.09
C TYR A 201 -0.84 -8.02 -21.52
N ALA A 202 0.29 -8.07 -22.19
CA ALA A 202 0.38 -8.63 -23.54
C ALA A 202 -0.05 -10.12 -23.56
N ASP A 203 0.38 -10.86 -22.55
CA ASP A 203 0.11 -12.28 -22.36
C ASP A 203 0.30 -12.71 -20.90
N GLN A 204 0.07 -14.00 -20.63
CA GLN A 204 0.28 -14.60 -19.31
C GLN A 204 1.74 -14.55 -18.85
N SER A 205 2.70 -14.67 -19.78
CA SER A 205 4.14 -14.65 -19.45
C SER A 205 4.56 -13.29 -18.93
N HIS A 206 4.05 -12.21 -19.55
CA HIS A 206 4.26 -10.84 -19.12
C HIS A 206 3.67 -10.60 -17.72
N LEU A 207 2.45 -11.07 -17.45
CA LEU A 207 1.85 -11.02 -16.10
C LEU A 207 2.71 -11.80 -15.09
N THR A 208 3.16 -13.00 -15.43
CA THR A 208 3.98 -13.82 -14.54
C THR A 208 5.32 -13.17 -14.22
N HIS A 209 5.96 -12.55 -15.20
CA HIS A 209 7.21 -11.82 -15.01
C HIS A 209 7.02 -10.62 -14.04
N ASP A 210 5.99 -9.79 -14.26
CA ASP A 210 5.68 -8.66 -13.36
C ASP A 210 5.34 -9.13 -11.93
N PHE A 211 4.67 -10.28 -11.80
CA PHE A 211 4.40 -10.91 -10.51
C PHE A 211 5.68 -11.34 -9.78
N VAL A 212 6.58 -12.04 -10.45
CA VAL A 212 7.86 -12.48 -9.87
C VAL A 212 8.72 -11.26 -9.49
N GLU A 213 8.75 -10.23 -10.33
CA GLU A 213 9.52 -9.02 -10.04
C GLU A 213 9.01 -8.29 -8.78
N ARG A 214 7.68 -8.24 -8.58
CA ARG A 214 7.06 -7.49 -7.48
C ARG A 214 6.90 -8.30 -6.21
N VAL A 215 6.52 -9.57 -6.33
CA VAL A 215 6.14 -10.44 -5.20
C VAL A 215 7.22 -11.48 -4.88
N GLY A 216 8.13 -11.75 -5.81
CA GLY A 216 9.19 -12.75 -5.66
C GLY A 216 8.75 -14.18 -5.99
N VAL A 217 7.47 -14.41 -6.30
CA VAL A 217 6.93 -15.73 -6.66
C VAL A 217 5.95 -15.60 -7.82
N PRO A 218 5.77 -16.65 -8.65
CA PRO A 218 4.78 -16.63 -9.73
C PRO A 218 3.33 -16.60 -9.17
N PRO A 219 2.36 -16.08 -9.95
CA PRO A 219 0.98 -15.93 -9.50
C PRO A 219 0.32 -17.24 -9.09
N SER A 220 0.66 -18.38 -9.71
CA SER A 220 0.14 -19.70 -9.34
C SER A 220 0.55 -20.11 -7.92
N ARG A 221 1.81 -19.87 -7.55
CA ARG A 221 2.31 -20.15 -6.21
C ARG A 221 1.71 -19.17 -5.18
N TRP A 222 1.63 -17.89 -5.53
CA TRP A 222 1.04 -16.86 -4.68
C TRP A 222 -0.43 -17.19 -4.35
N VAL A 223 -1.23 -17.66 -5.33
CA VAL A 223 -2.61 -18.09 -5.11
C VAL A 223 -2.70 -19.19 -4.06
N VAL A 224 -1.82 -20.19 -4.11
CA VAL A 224 -1.82 -21.29 -3.13
C VAL A 224 -1.50 -20.79 -1.72
N GLU A 225 -0.51 -19.89 -1.58
CA GLU A 225 -0.11 -19.32 -0.30
C GLU A 225 -1.22 -18.41 0.28
N GLU A 226 -1.79 -17.53 -0.54
CA GLU A 226 -2.86 -16.61 -0.14
C GLU A 226 -4.16 -17.34 0.23
N PHE A 227 -4.51 -18.41 -0.49
CA PHE A 227 -5.73 -19.17 -0.22
C PHE A 227 -5.62 -19.98 1.08
N ARG A 228 -4.46 -20.50 1.43
CA ARG A 228 -4.22 -21.10 2.76
C ARG A 228 -4.42 -20.08 3.86
N ASN A 229 -3.84 -18.88 3.72
CA ASN A 229 -3.98 -17.80 4.70
C ASN A 229 -5.44 -17.37 4.90
N LEU A 230 -6.25 -17.36 3.84
CA LEU A 230 -7.68 -17.02 3.93
C LEU A 230 -8.49 -18.10 4.65
N GLN A 231 -8.13 -19.37 4.52
CA GLN A 231 -8.79 -20.46 5.22
C GLN A 231 -8.42 -20.49 6.72
N ASP A 232 -7.19 -20.24 7.06
CA ASP A 232 -6.70 -20.23 8.44
C ASP A 232 -7.29 -19.06 9.28
N HIS A 233 -7.64 -17.94 8.64
CA HIS A 233 -8.30 -16.80 9.31
C HIS A 233 -9.82 -16.90 9.39
N GLY A 234 -10.44 -17.90 8.77
CA GLY A 234 -11.89 -18.09 8.70
C GLY A 234 -12.47 -19.12 9.66
N ALA A 235 -11.64 -19.89 10.37
CA ALA A 235 -12.12 -20.83 11.37
C ALA A 235 -12.26 -20.13 12.73
N PRO A 236 -13.47 -20.12 13.37
CA PRO A 236 -13.57 -19.73 14.77
C PRO A 236 -12.76 -20.72 15.61
N PRO A 237 -12.12 -20.27 16.72
CA PRO A 237 -11.43 -21.19 17.61
C PRO A 237 -12.42 -22.25 18.08
N GLU A 238 -12.06 -23.51 17.87
CA GLU A 238 -12.83 -24.62 18.44
C GLU A 238 -12.84 -24.49 19.97
N ALA A 239 -14.06 -24.55 20.53
CA ALA A 239 -14.35 -24.39 21.95
C ALA A 239 -13.86 -25.59 22.77
#